data_8f24d35719c247ce472330d2bd4efa15
#
_entry.id   8f24d35719c247ce472330d2bd4efa15
#
_cell.length_a   1.000
_cell.length_b   1.000
_cell.length_c   1.000
_cell.angle_alpha   90.00
_cell.angle_beta   90.00
_cell.angle_gamma   90.00
#
_symmetry.space_group_name_H-M   'P 1'
#
loop_
_entity.id
_entity.type
_entity.pdbx_description
1 polymer ?
#
loop_
_entity_poly.entity_id
_entity_poly.type
_entity_poly.pdbx_seq_one_letter_code
_entity_poly.pdbx_strand_id
1 'polypeptide(L)'
;MSTVAKEIQDSFETILSSLVEKERSVIVRRIGLKWEKETLQEIGDTYGITRERVRQIEDVGIKKIGRIMRTSPLMRIQESGEKILQLHGGVMTRDRLVSAIIADIGIEWNLNHTIIDVLLQADYNLQRSKPRLWTNTYFHFAEVTKKMVEAVHKEALKILKKKGDIIETSS
;
A
#
# COMPACT_ATOMS: atom_id res chain seq x y z
N MET A 1 15.09 -7.37 16.32
CA MET A 1 13.73 -6.95 15.91
C MET A 1 13.15 -6.18 17.07
N SER A 2 12.69 -4.92 16.88
CA SER A 2 12.06 -4.18 17.97
C SER A 2 10.79 -4.88 18.42
N THR A 3 10.40 -4.67 19.68
CA THR A 3 9.16 -5.24 20.23
C THR A 3 7.95 -4.85 19.37
N VAL A 4 7.93 -3.62 18.85
CA VAL A 4 6.83 -3.09 18.01
C VAL A 4 6.77 -3.78 16.65
N ALA A 5 7.90 -3.99 15.98
CA ALA A 5 7.94 -4.66 14.68
C ALA A 5 7.47 -6.12 14.80
N LYS A 6 7.87 -6.80 15.88
CA LYS A 6 7.43 -8.17 16.16
C LYS A 6 5.93 -8.24 16.43
N GLU A 7 5.40 -7.33 17.25
CA GLU A 7 3.97 -7.25 17.55
C GLU A 7 3.13 -7.04 16.29
N ILE A 8 3.58 -6.16 15.36
CA ILE A 8 2.93 -5.93 14.08
C ILE A 8 2.94 -7.20 13.23
N GLN A 9 4.09 -7.86 13.13
CA GLN A 9 4.21 -9.10 12.36
C GLN A 9 3.32 -10.21 12.92
N ASP A 10 3.40 -10.47 14.23
CA ASP A 10 2.61 -11.52 14.90
C ASP A 10 1.11 -11.25 14.77
N SER A 11 0.69 -9.98 14.93
CA SER A 11 -0.70 -9.57 14.73
C SER A 11 -1.16 -9.75 13.29
N PHE A 12 -0.32 -9.42 12.32
CA PHE A 12 -0.63 -9.61 10.90
C PHE A 12 -0.73 -11.10 10.54
N GLU A 13 0.17 -11.94 11.03
CA GLU A 13 0.12 -13.39 10.83
C GLU A 13 -1.14 -14.01 11.47
N THR A 14 -1.55 -13.51 12.63
CA THR A 14 -2.82 -13.90 13.27
C THR A 14 -4.02 -13.57 12.39
N ILE A 15 -4.07 -12.36 11.81
CA ILE A 15 -5.13 -11.98 10.88
C ILE A 15 -5.10 -12.86 9.62
N LEU A 16 -3.93 -13.11 9.05
CA LEU A 16 -3.79 -14.00 7.89
C LEU A 16 -4.29 -15.41 8.19
N SER A 17 -4.06 -15.91 9.41
CA SER A 17 -4.52 -17.24 9.83
C SER A 17 -6.03 -17.36 9.92
N SER A 18 -6.75 -16.26 10.10
CA SER A 18 -8.22 -16.21 10.13
C SER A 18 -8.86 -16.17 8.73
N LEU A 19 -8.08 -15.94 7.68
CA LEU A 19 -8.57 -15.96 6.31
C LEU A 19 -8.76 -17.40 5.80
N VAL A 20 -9.67 -17.56 4.83
CA VAL A 20 -9.78 -18.82 4.10
C VAL A 20 -8.44 -19.11 3.41
N GLU A 21 -8.02 -20.38 3.38
CA GLU A 21 -6.68 -20.76 2.91
C GLU A 21 -6.33 -20.20 1.52
N LYS A 22 -7.27 -20.20 0.59
CA LYS A 22 -7.07 -19.67 -0.76
C LYS A 22 -6.83 -18.14 -0.75
N GLU A 23 -7.56 -17.39 0.08
CA GLU A 23 -7.36 -15.93 0.25
C GLU A 23 -6.00 -15.65 0.88
N ARG A 24 -5.67 -16.36 1.96
CA ARG A 24 -4.38 -16.26 2.64
C ARG A 24 -3.22 -16.55 1.70
N SER A 25 -3.30 -17.66 0.95
CA SER A 25 -2.25 -18.04 0.00
C SER A 25 -2.05 -16.99 -1.10
N VAL A 26 -3.13 -16.48 -1.69
CA VAL A 26 -3.05 -15.40 -2.69
C VAL A 26 -2.35 -14.17 -2.10
N ILE A 27 -2.75 -13.69 -0.92
CA ILE A 27 -2.16 -12.52 -0.30
C ILE A 27 -0.67 -12.74 0.00
N VAL A 28 -0.31 -13.85 0.66
CA VAL A 28 1.08 -14.18 1.04
C VAL A 28 2.01 -14.19 -0.18
N ARG A 29 1.57 -14.78 -1.30
CA ARG A 29 2.32 -14.83 -2.56
C ARG A 29 2.42 -13.45 -3.23
N ARG A 30 1.34 -12.67 -3.22
CA ARG A 30 1.29 -11.32 -3.78
C ARG A 30 2.22 -10.33 -3.06
N ILE A 31 2.33 -10.42 -1.73
CA ILE A 31 3.17 -9.53 -0.94
C ILE A 31 4.61 -10.01 -0.81
N GLY A 32 4.89 -11.25 -1.19
CA GLY A 32 6.22 -11.84 -1.03
C GLY A 32 6.61 -12.02 0.44
N LEU A 33 5.66 -12.45 1.29
CA LEU A 33 5.93 -12.58 2.73
C LEU A 33 6.91 -13.71 3.04
N LYS A 34 6.86 -14.81 2.30
CA LYS A 34 7.69 -16.01 2.49
C LYS A 34 8.64 -16.28 1.33
N TRP A 35 8.30 -15.78 0.13
CA TRP A 35 9.03 -15.99 -1.13
C TRP A 35 9.05 -14.69 -1.93
N GLU A 36 9.56 -14.72 -3.15
CA GLU A 36 9.46 -13.61 -4.07
C GLU A 36 7.99 -13.28 -4.40
N LYS A 37 7.74 -12.01 -4.74
CA LYS A 37 6.40 -11.54 -5.13
C LYS A 37 5.98 -12.18 -6.43
N GLU A 38 4.80 -12.77 -6.45
CA GLU A 38 4.22 -13.33 -7.65
C GLU A 38 3.17 -12.40 -8.26
N THR A 39 3.06 -12.44 -9.58
CA THR A 39 2.04 -11.71 -10.33
C THR A 39 0.68 -12.41 -10.20
N LEU A 40 -0.39 -11.68 -10.51
CA LEU A 40 -1.73 -12.28 -10.55
C LEU A 40 -1.82 -13.42 -11.59
N GLN A 41 -1.04 -13.32 -12.68
CA GLN A 41 -1.03 -14.36 -13.71
C GLN A 41 -0.34 -15.63 -13.22
N GLU A 42 0.84 -15.55 -12.63
CA GLU A 42 1.57 -16.70 -12.09
C GLU A 42 0.75 -17.48 -11.04
N ILE A 43 0.07 -16.72 -10.15
CA ILE A 43 -0.83 -17.33 -9.17
C ILE A 43 -2.03 -18.00 -9.88
N GLY A 44 -2.59 -17.34 -10.89
CA GLY A 44 -3.69 -17.87 -11.69
C GLY A 44 -3.31 -19.18 -12.37
N ASP A 45 -2.14 -19.22 -13.00
CA ASP A 45 -1.61 -20.41 -13.67
C ASP A 45 -1.43 -21.58 -12.69
N THR A 46 -0.92 -21.29 -11.49
CA THR A 46 -0.75 -22.30 -10.42
C THR A 46 -2.09 -22.90 -9.97
N TYR A 47 -3.16 -22.10 -9.91
CA TYR A 47 -4.47 -22.55 -9.44
C TYR A 47 -5.44 -22.96 -10.57
N GLY A 48 -5.03 -22.84 -11.83
CA GLY A 48 -5.90 -23.10 -12.98
C GLY A 48 -7.08 -22.13 -13.06
N ILE A 49 -6.89 -20.87 -12.67
CA ILE A 49 -7.92 -19.82 -12.67
C ILE A 49 -7.42 -18.56 -13.37
N THR A 50 -8.35 -17.71 -13.83
CA THR A 50 -7.98 -16.46 -14.52
C THR A 50 -7.31 -15.47 -13.59
N ARG A 51 -6.44 -14.60 -14.14
CA ARG A 51 -5.86 -13.43 -13.47
C ARG A 51 -6.92 -12.59 -12.74
N GLU A 52 -8.07 -12.37 -13.39
CA GLU A 52 -9.17 -11.59 -12.81
C GLU A 52 -9.79 -12.30 -11.60
N ARG A 53 -9.88 -13.62 -11.62
CA ARG A 53 -10.36 -14.39 -10.47
C ARG A 53 -9.39 -14.29 -9.29
N VAL A 54 -8.08 -14.32 -9.54
CA VAL A 54 -7.07 -14.10 -8.49
C VAL A 54 -7.24 -12.71 -7.89
N ARG A 55 -7.41 -11.66 -8.73
CA ARG A 55 -7.66 -10.29 -8.27
C ARG A 55 -8.88 -10.18 -7.36
N GLN A 56 -9.98 -10.85 -7.72
CA GLN A 56 -11.19 -10.88 -6.88
C GLN A 56 -10.94 -11.53 -5.52
N ILE A 57 -10.16 -12.62 -5.48
CA ILE A 57 -9.79 -13.29 -4.23
C ILE A 57 -8.91 -12.37 -3.37
N GLU A 58 -7.92 -11.70 -3.99
CA GLU A 58 -7.07 -10.69 -3.32
C GLU A 58 -7.91 -9.57 -2.72
N ASP A 59 -8.83 -8.97 -3.49
CA ASP A 59 -9.71 -7.89 -3.03
C ASP A 59 -10.59 -8.32 -1.84
N VAL A 60 -11.13 -9.54 -1.87
CA VAL A 60 -11.94 -10.07 -0.76
C VAL A 60 -11.09 -10.27 0.49
N GLY A 61 -9.90 -10.84 0.34
CA GLY A 61 -8.98 -11.05 1.45
C GLY A 61 -8.52 -9.73 2.09
N ILE A 62 -8.16 -8.72 1.29
CA ILE A 62 -7.77 -7.38 1.78
C ILE A 62 -8.93 -6.73 2.55
N LYS A 63 -10.17 -6.81 2.06
CA LYS A 63 -11.34 -6.30 2.78
C LYS A 63 -11.58 -7.01 4.11
N LYS A 64 -11.33 -8.32 4.19
CA LYS A 64 -11.42 -9.07 5.47
C LYS A 64 -10.34 -8.63 6.44
N ILE A 65 -9.09 -8.45 5.98
CA ILE A 65 -8.01 -7.89 6.79
C ILE A 65 -8.44 -6.54 7.38
N GLY A 66 -8.98 -5.62 6.57
CA GLY A 66 -9.44 -4.30 7.02
C GLY A 66 -10.53 -4.36 8.10
N ARG A 67 -11.42 -5.36 8.05
CA ARG A 67 -12.43 -5.53 9.10
C ARG A 67 -11.83 -6.00 10.43
N ILE A 68 -10.92 -6.97 10.37
CA ILE A 68 -10.34 -7.59 11.57
C ILE A 68 -9.32 -6.64 12.23
N MET A 69 -8.54 -5.92 11.45
CA MET A 69 -7.49 -5.05 11.98
C MET A 69 -8.02 -3.89 12.82
N ARG A 70 -9.30 -3.47 12.64
CA ARG A 70 -9.93 -2.39 13.42
C ARG A 70 -9.95 -2.64 14.92
N THR A 71 -9.93 -3.89 15.34
CA THR A 71 -9.92 -4.31 16.76
C THR A 71 -8.55 -4.83 17.19
N SER A 72 -7.53 -4.64 16.38
CA SER A 72 -6.16 -5.12 16.61
C SER A 72 -5.17 -3.97 16.78
N PRO A 73 -3.98 -4.20 17.33
CA PRO A 73 -2.90 -3.21 17.42
C PRO A 73 -2.47 -2.63 16.07
N LEU A 74 -2.82 -3.29 14.95
CA LEU A 74 -2.50 -2.83 13.59
C LEU A 74 -3.27 -1.58 13.18
N MET A 75 -4.36 -1.23 13.87
CA MET A 75 -5.13 -0.01 13.62
C MET A 75 -4.27 1.25 13.67
N ARG A 76 -3.26 1.28 14.54
CA ARG A 76 -2.31 2.38 14.65
C ARG A 76 -1.56 2.70 13.35
N ILE A 77 -1.39 1.72 12.45
CA ILE A 77 -0.77 1.95 11.14
C ILE A 77 -1.69 2.77 10.23
N GLN A 78 -3.00 2.47 10.25
CA GLN A 78 -3.98 3.26 9.51
C GLN A 78 -4.11 4.66 10.10
N GLU A 79 -4.24 4.78 11.42
CA GLU A 79 -4.33 6.07 12.12
C GLU A 79 -3.11 6.96 11.84
N SER A 80 -1.90 6.39 11.88
CA SER A 80 -0.68 7.10 11.51
C SER A 80 -0.69 7.53 10.04
N GLY A 81 -1.09 6.62 9.13
CA GLY A 81 -1.18 6.92 7.72
C GLY A 81 -2.18 8.04 7.40
N GLU A 82 -3.38 8.00 7.97
CA GLU A 82 -4.39 9.04 7.82
C GLU A 82 -3.91 10.39 8.37
N LYS A 83 -3.34 10.41 9.58
CA LYS A 83 -2.77 11.62 10.20
C LYS A 83 -1.69 12.24 9.32
N ILE A 84 -0.75 11.43 8.82
CA ILE A 84 0.34 11.89 7.96
C ILE A 84 -0.22 12.46 6.64
N LEU A 85 -1.17 11.77 6.00
CA LEU A 85 -1.80 12.26 4.78
C LEU A 85 -2.53 13.58 5.02
N GLN A 86 -3.26 13.70 6.12
CA GLN A 86 -3.99 14.93 6.47
C GLN A 86 -3.05 16.12 6.61
N LEU A 87 -1.88 15.93 7.23
CA LEU A 87 -0.85 16.96 7.37
C LEU A 87 -0.19 17.38 6.04
N HIS A 88 -0.27 16.50 5.02
CA HIS A 88 0.39 16.69 3.72
C HIS A 88 -0.59 16.92 2.55
N GLY A 89 -1.79 17.42 2.83
CA GLY A 89 -2.76 17.75 1.79
C GLY A 89 -3.53 16.56 1.21
N GLY A 90 -3.58 15.45 1.95
CA GLY A 90 -4.45 14.30 1.63
C GLY A 90 -3.93 13.36 0.55
N VAL A 91 -2.68 13.53 0.08
CA VAL A 91 -2.06 12.65 -0.93
C VAL A 91 -0.57 12.52 -0.71
N MET A 92 -0.06 11.32 -0.84
CA MET A 92 1.39 11.03 -0.75
C MET A 92 1.76 9.79 -1.55
N THR A 93 2.97 9.79 -2.11
CA THR A 93 3.49 8.57 -2.76
C THR A 93 3.62 7.44 -1.74
N ARG A 94 3.40 6.21 -2.20
CA ARG A 94 3.48 5.00 -1.38
C ARG A 94 4.75 4.94 -0.54
N ASP A 95 5.89 5.14 -1.16
CA ASP A 95 7.18 4.95 -0.48
C ASP A 95 7.42 6.01 0.60
N ARG A 96 7.04 7.26 0.34
CA ARG A 96 7.11 8.33 1.34
C ARG A 96 6.16 8.09 2.51
N LEU A 97 4.92 7.65 2.22
CA LEU A 97 3.94 7.36 3.27
C LEU A 97 4.39 6.21 4.15
N VAL A 98 4.85 5.10 3.56
CA VAL A 98 5.36 3.95 4.32
C VAL A 98 6.55 4.35 5.18
N SER A 99 7.52 5.10 4.63
CA SER A 99 8.67 5.58 5.40
C SER A 99 8.27 6.52 6.56
N ALA A 100 7.29 7.40 6.31
CA ALA A 100 6.79 8.31 7.35
C ALA A 100 6.06 7.56 8.48
N ILE A 101 5.27 6.54 8.15
CA ILE A 101 4.59 5.69 9.15
C ILE A 101 5.63 4.92 10.00
N ILE A 102 6.65 4.35 9.36
CA ILE A 102 7.73 3.65 10.04
C ILE A 102 8.40 4.58 11.07
N ALA A 103 8.67 5.81 10.68
CA ALA A 103 9.25 6.82 11.56
C ALA A 103 8.30 7.26 12.70
N ASP A 104 7.02 7.49 12.39
CA ASP A 104 6.01 7.95 13.36
C ASP A 104 5.73 6.89 14.45
N ILE A 105 5.69 5.60 14.07
CA ILE A 105 5.41 4.48 14.98
C ILE A 105 6.70 3.95 15.65
N GLY A 106 7.88 4.37 15.20
CA GLY A 106 9.15 3.90 15.73
C GLY A 106 9.48 2.44 15.39
N ILE A 107 9.09 2.01 14.19
CA ILE A 107 9.39 0.67 13.70
C ILE A 107 10.82 0.64 13.15
N GLU A 108 11.58 -0.40 13.50
CA GLU A 108 12.88 -0.64 12.86
C GLU A 108 12.69 -1.10 11.40
N TRP A 109 13.67 -0.76 10.54
CA TRP A 109 13.66 -1.03 9.09
C TRP A 109 13.59 -2.51 8.69
N ASN A 110 13.61 -3.44 9.62
CA ASN A 110 13.55 -4.88 9.40
C ASN A 110 12.13 -5.44 9.23
N LEU A 111 11.08 -4.62 9.38
CA LEU A 111 9.73 -5.03 9.05
C LEU A 111 9.55 -5.07 7.52
N ASN A 112 8.88 -6.09 7.02
CA ASN A 112 8.52 -6.15 5.61
C ASN A 112 7.53 -5.00 5.26
N HIS A 113 8.03 -3.98 4.56
CA HIS A 113 7.26 -2.80 4.16
C HIS A 113 5.99 -3.13 3.37
N THR A 114 5.92 -4.34 2.79
CA THR A 114 4.73 -4.79 2.07
C THR A 114 3.56 -5.06 3.02
N ILE A 115 3.82 -5.40 4.28
CA ILE A 115 2.78 -5.53 5.30
C ILE A 115 2.07 -4.18 5.47
N ILE A 116 2.84 -3.09 5.64
CA ILE A 116 2.26 -1.75 5.78
C ILE A 116 1.44 -1.37 4.53
N ASP A 117 1.96 -1.66 3.33
CA ASP A 117 1.24 -1.39 2.07
C ASP A 117 -0.12 -2.12 2.01
N VAL A 118 -0.19 -3.38 2.42
CA VAL A 118 -1.46 -4.14 2.49
C VAL A 118 -2.41 -3.56 3.54
N LEU A 119 -1.91 -3.19 4.71
CA LEU A 119 -2.73 -2.60 5.77
C LEU A 119 -3.31 -1.25 5.37
N LEU A 120 -2.56 -0.43 4.63
CA LEU A 120 -3.06 0.81 4.03
C LEU A 120 -4.08 0.56 2.92
N GLN A 121 -3.92 -0.50 2.13
CA GLN A 121 -4.93 -0.88 1.12
C GLN A 121 -6.22 -1.41 1.74
N ALA A 122 -6.13 -1.97 2.94
CA ALA A 122 -7.27 -2.47 3.69
C ALA A 122 -8.07 -1.37 4.40
N ASP A 123 -7.54 -0.13 4.40
CA ASP A 123 -8.21 1.05 4.95
C ASP A 123 -9.40 1.46 4.07
N TYR A 124 -10.53 1.82 4.72
CA TYR A 124 -11.73 2.28 4.03
C TYR A 124 -11.67 3.74 3.61
N ASN A 125 -10.87 4.54 4.30
CA ASN A 125 -10.75 5.98 4.07
C ASN A 125 -9.69 6.29 3.01
N LEU A 126 -8.75 5.36 2.79
CA LEU A 126 -7.65 5.54 1.85
C LEU A 126 -7.93 4.86 0.50
N GLN A 127 -7.58 5.55 -0.56
CA GLN A 127 -7.59 5.02 -1.90
C GLN A 127 -6.16 4.89 -2.41
N ARG A 128 -5.88 3.78 -3.10
CA ARG A 128 -4.60 3.52 -3.73
C ARG A 128 -4.68 3.73 -5.23
N SER A 129 -3.84 4.62 -5.76
CA SER A 129 -3.72 4.81 -7.20
C SER A 129 -3.03 3.62 -7.87
N LYS A 130 -3.36 3.37 -9.14
CA LYS A 130 -2.60 2.45 -9.98
C LYS A 130 -1.34 3.15 -10.51
N PRO A 131 -0.18 2.47 -10.57
CA PRO A 131 1.03 3.05 -11.16
C PRO A 131 0.80 3.35 -12.65
N ARG A 132 1.44 4.43 -13.15
CA ARG A 132 1.42 4.86 -14.55
C ARG A 132 2.84 5.18 -14.99
N LEU A 133 3.06 5.35 -16.31
CA LEU A 133 4.36 5.67 -16.90
C LEU A 133 5.09 6.86 -16.24
N TRP A 134 4.35 7.81 -15.69
CA TRP A 134 4.89 9.06 -15.14
C TRP A 134 4.45 9.37 -13.70
N THR A 135 3.76 8.44 -13.02
CA THR A 135 3.40 8.59 -11.61
C THR A 135 3.65 7.30 -10.84
N ASN A 136 4.35 7.41 -9.73
CA ASN A 136 4.45 6.33 -8.76
C ASN A 136 3.09 6.05 -8.12
N THR A 137 2.93 4.85 -7.56
CA THR A 137 1.77 4.54 -6.71
C THR A 137 1.69 5.53 -5.56
N TYR A 138 0.51 6.08 -5.32
CA TYR A 138 0.24 6.98 -4.21
C TYR A 138 -1.05 6.58 -3.48
N PHE A 139 -1.15 6.97 -2.21
CA PHE A 139 -2.36 6.90 -1.41
C PHE A 139 -2.98 8.28 -1.28
N HIS A 140 -4.30 8.34 -1.22
CA HIS A 140 -5.05 9.60 -1.09
C HIS A 140 -6.41 9.38 -0.44
N PHE A 141 -6.96 10.43 0.16
CA PHE A 141 -8.36 10.44 0.58
C PHE A 141 -9.31 10.52 -0.61
N ALA A 142 -10.57 10.11 -0.41
CA ALA A 142 -11.58 10.10 -1.47
C ALA A 142 -11.85 11.48 -2.09
N GLU A 143 -11.70 12.56 -1.31
CA GLU A 143 -11.88 13.93 -1.77
C GLU A 143 -10.78 14.38 -2.75
N VAL A 144 -9.59 13.79 -2.67
CA VAL A 144 -8.48 14.10 -3.57
C VAL A 144 -8.68 13.37 -4.89
N THR A 145 -9.27 14.07 -5.85
CA THR A 145 -9.53 13.48 -7.16
C THR A 145 -8.26 13.36 -8.00
N LYS A 146 -8.24 12.38 -8.90
CA LYS A 146 -7.16 12.21 -9.88
C LYS A 146 -6.90 13.50 -10.67
N LYS A 147 -7.94 14.25 -11.05
CA LYS A 147 -7.81 15.54 -11.77
C LYS A 147 -7.02 16.56 -10.95
N MET A 148 -7.23 16.62 -9.63
CA MET A 148 -6.47 17.52 -8.75
C MET A 148 -4.99 17.15 -8.73
N VAL A 149 -4.66 15.86 -8.59
CA VAL A 149 -3.27 15.38 -8.61
C VAL A 149 -2.60 15.70 -9.96
N GLU A 150 -3.29 15.47 -11.07
CA GLU A 150 -2.77 15.79 -12.42
C GLU A 150 -2.59 17.30 -12.63
N ALA A 151 -3.48 18.14 -12.10
CA ALA A 151 -3.36 19.59 -12.17
C ALA A 151 -2.14 20.11 -11.40
N VAL A 152 -1.94 19.63 -10.17
CA VAL A 152 -0.77 19.98 -9.35
C VAL A 152 0.52 19.52 -10.04
N HIS A 153 0.55 18.31 -10.58
CA HIS A 153 1.71 17.79 -11.32
C HIS A 153 2.05 18.66 -12.53
N LYS A 154 1.05 19.04 -13.35
CA LYS A 154 1.27 19.91 -14.51
C LYS A 154 1.82 21.29 -14.12
N GLU A 155 1.30 21.87 -13.03
CA GLU A 155 1.75 23.17 -12.58
C GLU A 155 3.18 23.11 -12.00
N ALA A 156 3.48 22.07 -11.23
CA ALA A 156 4.86 21.84 -10.74
C ALA A 156 5.84 21.70 -11.91
N LEU A 157 5.50 20.93 -12.96
CA LEU A 157 6.32 20.82 -14.15
C LEU A 157 6.56 22.15 -14.85
N LYS A 158 5.54 23.03 -14.95
CA LYS A 158 5.71 24.36 -15.56
C LYS A 158 6.69 25.23 -14.74
N ILE A 159 6.56 25.19 -13.41
CA ILE A 159 7.43 25.97 -12.51
C ILE A 159 8.89 25.48 -12.64
N LEU A 160 9.10 24.15 -12.62
CA LEU A 160 10.42 23.55 -12.76
C LEU A 160 11.06 23.88 -14.12
N LYS A 161 10.30 23.76 -15.22
CA LYS A 161 10.77 24.13 -16.57
C LYS A 161 11.19 25.61 -16.66
N LYS A 162 10.44 26.52 -16.02
CA LYS A 162 10.81 27.94 -15.97
C LYS A 162 12.11 28.20 -15.21
N LYS A 163 12.42 27.36 -14.20
CA LYS A 163 13.67 27.49 -13.42
C LYS A 163 14.88 26.81 -14.04
N GLY A 164 14.72 26.09 -15.15
CA GLY A 164 15.81 25.36 -15.80
C GLY A 164 16.29 24.11 -15.05
N ASP A 165 15.56 23.66 -14.03
CA ASP A 165 15.95 22.55 -13.16
C ASP A 165 15.53 21.16 -13.69
N ILE A 166 14.96 21.10 -14.89
CA ILE A 166 14.60 19.83 -15.51
C ILE A 166 15.61 19.45 -16.56
N ILE A 167 16.48 18.52 -16.24
CA ILE A 167 17.22 17.74 -17.24
C ILE A 167 16.18 16.85 -17.91
N GLU A 168 15.94 17.07 -19.20
CA GLU A 168 15.15 16.12 -20.01
C GLU A 168 15.88 14.78 -20.02
N THR A 169 15.40 13.82 -19.24
CA THR A 169 15.73 12.42 -19.47
C THR A 169 14.85 11.96 -20.64
N SER A 170 15.28 12.29 -21.85
CA SER A 170 14.80 11.68 -23.06
C SER A 170 15.43 10.29 -23.17
N SER A 171 14.64 9.24 -23.01
CA SER A 171 14.83 7.94 -23.71
C SER A 171 13.60 7.09 -23.48
#